data_9e86dff49e2282b2ca61def591d735ef
#
_entry.id   9e86dff49e2282b2ca61def591d735ef
#
_cell.length_a   1.000
_cell.length_b   1.000
_cell.length_c   1.000
_cell.angle_alpha   90.00
_cell.angle_beta   90.00
_cell.angle_gamma   90.00
#
_symmetry.space_group_name_H-M   'P 1'
#
loop_
_entity.id
_entity.type
_entity.pdbx_description
1 polymer ?
#
loop_
_entity_poly.entity_id
_entity_poly.type
_entity_poly.pdbx_seq_one_letter_code
_entity_poly.pdbx_strand_id
1 'polypeptide(L)'
;MNDFLQDWSGAVMRAWHKMMKLALPKKMYDFAVANGKHHELAGAVLLGWLLGIAAVLAGGIFSRIFNRIAGSLIFALLAWLFMYFHDHARGDGLIAARISGRLPGEEVPAGIIIPVFMMILKFALLMGLFYAGSASFCAVIIAGSFAIEALLLADAGFSPPVFAVSEAAMHRFWIMTVLVLIFTFTGSKPAAALTILGFAILLKFAKERLNEQGLTADDIRFYGAMMIWVSLASGILTL
;
A
#
# COMPACT_ATOMS: atom_id res chain seq x y z
N MET A 1 -8.24 -21.19 -19.24
CA MET A 1 -7.79 -19.77 -19.21
C MET A 1 -8.82 -18.88 -18.50
N ASN A 2 -10.13 -19.09 -18.72
CA ASN A 2 -11.19 -18.32 -18.04
C ASN A 2 -11.15 -18.49 -16.51
N ASP A 3 -10.98 -19.72 -16.00
CA ASP A 3 -11.00 -20.01 -14.57
C ASP A 3 -9.83 -19.32 -13.83
N PHE A 4 -8.63 -19.30 -14.42
CA PHE A 4 -7.47 -18.60 -13.86
C PHE A 4 -7.72 -17.10 -13.73
N LEU A 5 -8.26 -16.45 -14.76
CA LEU A 5 -8.56 -15.02 -14.73
C LEU A 5 -9.70 -14.71 -13.74
N GLN A 6 -10.68 -15.60 -13.62
CA GLN A 6 -11.78 -15.47 -12.67
C GLN A 6 -11.26 -15.56 -11.22
N ASP A 7 -10.38 -16.51 -10.92
CA ASP A 7 -9.80 -16.67 -9.59
C ASP A 7 -8.95 -15.46 -9.19
N TRP A 8 -8.11 -14.93 -10.07
CA TRP A 8 -7.28 -13.78 -9.76
C TRP A 8 -8.09 -12.48 -9.67
N SER A 9 -9.07 -12.28 -10.55
CA SER A 9 -9.97 -11.12 -10.43
C SER A 9 -10.83 -11.20 -9.17
N GLY A 10 -11.31 -12.39 -8.81
CA GLY A 10 -11.98 -12.64 -7.53
C GLY A 10 -11.09 -12.32 -6.33
N ALA A 11 -9.81 -12.72 -6.37
CA ALA A 11 -8.85 -12.44 -5.30
C ALA A 11 -8.60 -10.93 -5.11
N VAL A 12 -8.44 -10.18 -6.19
CA VAL A 12 -8.30 -8.71 -6.16
C VAL A 12 -9.55 -8.04 -5.58
N MET A 13 -10.75 -8.47 -5.99
CA MET A 13 -12.00 -7.92 -5.46
C MET A 13 -12.21 -8.27 -3.99
N ARG A 14 -11.80 -9.47 -3.53
CA ARG A 14 -11.80 -9.83 -2.12
C ARG A 14 -10.84 -8.96 -1.30
N ALA A 15 -9.62 -8.75 -1.80
CA ALA A 15 -8.66 -7.84 -1.18
C ALA A 15 -9.21 -6.41 -1.11
N TRP A 16 -9.85 -5.94 -2.18
CA TRP A 16 -10.55 -4.65 -2.18
C TRP A 16 -11.57 -4.55 -1.05
N HIS A 17 -12.48 -5.52 -0.94
CA HIS A 17 -13.52 -5.51 0.08
C HIS A 17 -12.95 -5.50 1.51
N LYS A 18 -11.81 -6.15 1.73
CA LYS A 18 -11.17 -6.26 3.06
C LYS A 18 -10.30 -5.06 3.42
N MET A 19 -9.67 -4.43 2.43
CA MET A 19 -8.65 -3.41 2.65
C MET A 19 -9.10 -1.99 2.29
N MET A 20 -10.07 -1.84 1.40
CA MET A 20 -10.56 -0.53 0.97
C MET A 20 -11.85 -0.15 1.67
N LYS A 21 -11.99 1.12 2.05
CA LYS A 21 -13.24 1.66 2.62
C LYS A 21 -14.37 1.82 1.60
N LEU A 22 -14.08 1.69 0.32
CA LEU A 22 -15.07 1.78 -0.74
C LEU A 22 -15.77 0.44 -0.92
N ALA A 23 -17.10 0.45 -0.73
CA ALA A 23 -17.91 -0.73 -0.95
C ALA A 23 -17.92 -1.16 -2.42
N LEU A 24 -17.79 -2.47 -2.64
CA LEU A 24 -17.98 -3.03 -3.97
C LEU A 24 -19.46 -3.01 -4.37
N PRO A 25 -19.78 -2.75 -5.64
CA PRO A 25 -21.12 -3.02 -6.17
C PRO A 25 -21.54 -4.47 -5.92
N LYS A 26 -22.82 -4.72 -5.64
CA LYS A 26 -23.33 -6.05 -5.24
C LYS A 26 -22.85 -7.17 -6.20
N LYS A 27 -22.95 -6.98 -7.50
CA LYS A 27 -22.51 -7.98 -8.50
C LYS A 27 -21.02 -8.34 -8.38
N MET A 28 -20.17 -7.35 -8.10
CA MET A 28 -18.74 -7.55 -7.90
C MET A 28 -18.45 -8.25 -6.57
N TYR A 29 -19.21 -7.91 -5.54
CA TYR A 29 -19.13 -8.58 -4.24
C TYR A 29 -19.52 -10.06 -4.35
N ASP A 30 -20.66 -10.37 -4.99
CA ASP A 30 -21.13 -11.75 -5.20
C ASP A 30 -20.08 -12.56 -6.01
N PHE A 31 -19.52 -11.96 -7.05
CA PHE A 31 -18.42 -12.55 -7.82
C PHE A 31 -17.17 -12.81 -6.94
N ALA A 32 -16.79 -11.85 -6.13
CA ALA A 32 -15.66 -11.99 -5.22
C ALA A 32 -15.90 -13.12 -4.19
N VAL A 33 -17.11 -13.26 -3.66
CA VAL A 33 -17.46 -14.35 -2.73
C VAL A 33 -17.36 -15.73 -3.38
N ALA A 34 -17.72 -15.84 -4.65
CA ALA A 34 -17.67 -17.09 -5.39
C ALA A 34 -16.25 -17.51 -5.83
N ASN A 35 -15.35 -16.54 -6.05
CA ASN A 35 -14.05 -16.78 -6.70
C ASN A 35 -12.88 -16.24 -5.85
N GLY A 36 -11.68 -16.74 -6.09
CA GLY A 36 -10.43 -16.16 -5.62
C GLY A 36 -10.07 -16.39 -4.15
N LYS A 37 -10.77 -17.27 -3.41
CA LYS A 37 -10.52 -17.54 -1.99
C LYS A 37 -9.09 -17.97 -1.68
N HIS A 38 -8.50 -18.75 -2.57
CA HIS A 38 -7.14 -19.29 -2.35
C HIS A 38 -6.01 -18.31 -2.72
N HIS A 39 -6.34 -17.17 -3.33
CA HIS A 39 -5.38 -16.17 -3.80
C HIS A 39 -5.53 -14.82 -3.10
N GLU A 40 -6.38 -14.70 -2.08
CA GLU A 40 -6.73 -13.41 -1.44
C GLU A 40 -5.51 -12.62 -0.97
N LEU A 41 -4.55 -13.27 -0.31
CA LEU A 41 -3.36 -12.63 0.22
C LEU A 41 -2.47 -12.06 -0.90
N ALA A 42 -2.27 -12.83 -1.97
CA ALA A 42 -1.57 -12.37 -3.17
C ALA A 42 -2.38 -11.31 -3.93
N GLY A 43 -3.71 -11.39 -3.88
CA GLY A 43 -4.65 -10.41 -4.43
C GLY A 43 -4.48 -9.02 -3.81
N ALA A 44 -4.10 -8.91 -2.54
CA ALA A 44 -3.82 -7.63 -1.90
C ALA A 44 -2.60 -6.92 -2.50
N VAL A 45 -1.51 -7.65 -2.73
CA VAL A 45 -0.31 -7.10 -3.41
C VAL A 45 -0.65 -6.66 -4.83
N LEU A 46 -1.37 -7.51 -5.56
CA LEU A 46 -1.80 -7.22 -6.92
C LEU A 46 -2.74 -6.00 -6.98
N LEU A 47 -3.66 -5.87 -6.02
CA LEU A 47 -4.54 -4.71 -5.91
C LEU A 47 -3.74 -3.42 -5.74
N GLY A 48 -2.80 -3.37 -4.79
CA GLY A 48 -1.97 -2.19 -4.58
C GLY A 48 -1.15 -1.83 -5.82
N TRP A 49 -0.63 -2.82 -6.53
CA TRP A 49 0.11 -2.62 -7.78
C TRP A 49 -0.78 -2.09 -8.91
N LEU A 50 -1.99 -2.65 -9.09
CA LEU A 50 -2.95 -2.19 -10.08
C LEU A 50 -3.39 -0.74 -9.83
N LEU A 51 -3.63 -0.37 -8.57
CA LEU A 51 -3.94 1.01 -8.19
C LEU A 51 -2.77 1.95 -8.50
N GLY A 52 -1.54 1.52 -8.20
CA GLY A 52 -0.33 2.26 -8.55
C GLY A 52 -0.17 2.46 -10.05
N ILE A 53 -0.36 1.40 -10.85
CA ILE A 53 -0.34 1.47 -12.32
C ILE A 53 -1.43 2.39 -12.84
N ALA A 54 -2.66 2.29 -12.33
CA ALA A 54 -3.76 3.16 -12.75
C ALA A 54 -3.42 4.64 -12.53
N ALA A 55 -2.82 4.99 -11.39
CA ALA A 55 -2.37 6.34 -11.11
C ALA A 55 -1.27 6.79 -12.09
N VAL A 56 -0.27 5.91 -12.35
CA VAL A 56 0.83 6.18 -13.29
C VAL A 56 0.31 6.38 -14.72
N LEU A 57 -0.59 5.54 -15.17
CA LEU A 57 -1.17 5.64 -16.52
C LEU A 57 -1.97 6.94 -16.67
N ALA A 58 -2.81 7.28 -15.69
CA ALA A 58 -3.55 8.54 -15.70
C ALA A 58 -2.59 9.74 -15.74
N GLY A 59 -1.58 9.77 -14.86
CA GLY A 59 -0.56 10.80 -14.87
C GLY A 59 0.18 10.90 -16.21
N GLY A 60 0.53 9.75 -16.80
CA GLY A 60 1.17 9.66 -18.12
C GLY A 60 0.30 10.22 -19.25
N ILE A 61 -0.99 9.91 -19.27
CA ILE A 61 -1.94 10.45 -20.24
C ILE A 61 -2.02 11.99 -20.10
N PHE A 62 -2.22 12.49 -18.89
CA PHE A 62 -2.29 13.94 -18.64
C PHE A 62 -0.97 14.65 -18.94
N SER A 63 0.18 14.01 -18.71
CA SER A 63 1.49 14.55 -19.11
C SER A 63 1.60 14.76 -20.62
N ARG A 64 1.00 13.88 -21.42
CA ARG A 64 1.02 13.97 -22.88
C ARG A 64 0.02 14.99 -23.44
N ILE A 65 -1.16 15.11 -22.81
CA ILE A 65 -2.23 16.00 -23.27
C ILE A 65 -1.92 17.46 -22.89
N PHE A 66 -1.42 17.71 -21.70
CA PHE A 66 -1.18 19.04 -21.16
C PHE A 66 0.31 19.32 -21.00
N ASN A 67 0.89 18.87 -19.89
CA ASN A 67 2.33 18.98 -19.58
C ASN A 67 2.71 18.05 -18.43
N ARG A 68 4.02 17.94 -18.17
CA ARG A 68 4.56 17.05 -17.14
C ARG A 68 4.10 17.41 -15.71
N ILE A 69 3.87 18.70 -15.44
CA ILE A 69 3.36 19.16 -14.14
C ILE A 69 1.93 18.68 -13.92
N ALA A 70 1.05 18.84 -14.92
CA ALA A 70 -0.32 18.35 -14.85
C ALA A 70 -0.38 16.84 -14.66
N GLY A 71 0.47 16.10 -15.36
CA GLY A 71 0.58 14.65 -15.19
C GLY A 71 1.02 14.24 -13.79
N SER A 72 2.04 14.90 -13.23
CA SER A 72 2.52 14.62 -11.88
C SER A 72 1.47 14.98 -10.81
N LEU A 73 0.70 16.03 -11.02
CA LEU A 73 -0.40 16.42 -10.15
C LEU A 73 -1.51 15.36 -10.14
N ILE A 74 -1.95 14.91 -11.31
CA ILE A 74 -3.00 13.88 -11.43
C ILE A 74 -2.52 12.55 -10.85
N PHE A 75 -1.28 12.14 -11.13
CA PHE A 75 -0.68 10.96 -10.49
C PHE A 75 -0.73 11.07 -8.97
N ALA A 76 -0.19 12.16 -8.40
CA ALA A 76 -0.12 12.36 -6.96
C ALA A 76 -1.51 12.39 -6.31
N LEU A 77 -2.49 13.04 -6.98
CA LEU A 77 -3.87 13.10 -6.51
C LEU A 77 -4.51 11.72 -6.46
N LEU A 78 -4.38 10.91 -7.50
CA LEU A 78 -4.94 9.56 -7.55
C LEU A 78 -4.25 8.62 -6.56
N ALA A 79 -2.92 8.65 -6.49
CA ALA A 79 -2.17 7.85 -5.52
C ALA A 79 -2.57 8.22 -4.08
N TRP A 80 -2.68 9.53 -3.79
CA TRP A 80 -3.13 10.00 -2.49
C TRP A 80 -4.57 9.59 -2.18
N LEU A 81 -5.48 9.66 -3.17
CA LEU A 81 -6.87 9.24 -3.03
C LEU A 81 -6.98 7.73 -2.73
N PHE A 82 -6.20 6.91 -3.41
CA PHE A 82 -6.15 5.47 -3.13
C PHE A 82 -5.64 5.17 -1.72
N MET A 83 -4.60 5.88 -1.27
CA MET A 83 -4.10 5.79 0.10
C MET A 83 -5.14 6.25 1.13
N TYR A 84 -5.90 7.31 0.83
CA TYR A 84 -6.96 7.80 1.69
C TYR A 84 -8.08 6.76 1.86
N PHE A 85 -8.54 6.14 0.77
CA PHE A 85 -9.53 5.07 0.84
C PHE A 85 -9.04 3.79 1.52
N HIS A 86 -7.74 3.60 1.61
CA HIS A 86 -7.10 2.52 2.36
C HIS A 86 -6.84 2.87 3.84
N ASP A 87 -7.26 4.03 4.33
CA ASP A 87 -7.10 4.48 5.72
C ASP A 87 -5.68 4.91 6.14
N HIS A 88 -4.78 5.20 5.20
CA HIS A 88 -3.44 5.67 5.53
C HIS A 88 -3.39 7.04 6.20
N ALA A 89 -4.44 7.84 6.08
CA ALA A 89 -4.55 9.09 6.83
C ALA A 89 -4.54 8.85 8.35
N ARG A 90 -5.19 7.76 8.81
CA ARG A 90 -5.14 7.33 10.21
C ARG A 90 -3.75 6.80 10.58
N GLY A 91 -3.10 6.07 9.69
CA GLY A 91 -1.72 5.61 9.88
C GLY A 91 -0.73 6.77 10.04
N ASP A 92 -0.83 7.83 9.23
CA ASP A 92 -0.03 9.05 9.37
C ASP A 92 -0.27 9.74 10.71
N GLY A 93 -1.52 9.78 11.18
CA GLY A 93 -1.87 10.28 12.51
C GLY A 93 -1.21 9.48 13.64
N LEU A 94 -1.17 8.14 13.51
CA LEU A 94 -0.48 7.25 14.46
C LEU A 94 1.03 7.46 14.45
N ILE A 95 1.65 7.68 13.29
CA ILE A 95 3.07 8.03 13.17
C ILE A 95 3.34 9.35 13.90
N ALA A 96 2.53 10.38 13.62
CA ALA A 96 2.65 11.68 14.26
C ALA A 96 2.51 11.60 15.79
N ALA A 97 1.53 10.85 16.29
CA ALA A 97 1.31 10.61 17.71
C ALA A 97 2.52 9.93 18.37
N ARG A 98 3.09 8.91 17.74
CA ARG A 98 4.29 8.21 18.25
C ARG A 98 5.53 9.11 18.26
N ILE A 99 5.74 9.94 17.23
CA ILE A 99 6.87 10.88 17.15
C ILE A 99 6.73 11.97 18.23
N SER A 100 5.51 12.47 18.48
CA SER A 100 5.26 13.50 19.49
C SER A 100 5.22 12.98 20.92
N GLY A 101 5.28 11.65 21.12
CA GLY A 101 5.17 11.02 22.45
C GLY A 101 3.78 11.18 23.08
N ARG A 102 2.75 11.47 22.30
CA ARG A 102 1.38 11.75 22.76
C ARG A 102 0.40 10.71 22.29
N LEU A 103 -0.66 10.51 23.07
CA LEU A 103 -1.75 9.64 22.68
C LEU A 103 -2.64 10.32 21.61
N PRO A 104 -3.18 9.56 20.65
CA PRO A 104 -4.15 10.08 19.71
C PRO A 104 -5.38 10.61 20.47
N GLY A 105 -5.69 11.89 20.33
CA GLY A 105 -6.85 12.52 20.98
C GLY A 105 -6.53 13.54 22.06
N GLU A 106 -5.28 13.72 22.47
CA GLU A 106 -4.91 14.83 23.33
C GLU A 106 -4.95 16.16 22.58
N GLU A 107 -5.75 17.10 23.10
CA GLU A 107 -5.98 18.42 22.51
C GLU A 107 -4.70 19.22 22.40
N VAL A 108 -4.14 19.32 21.21
CA VAL A 108 -3.12 20.33 20.91
C VAL A 108 -3.16 20.69 19.43
N PRO A 109 -2.94 21.96 19.08
CA PRO A 109 -2.77 22.40 17.69
C PRO A 109 -1.73 21.56 16.90
N ALA A 110 -0.68 21.08 17.56
CA ALA A 110 0.32 20.18 17.00
C ALA A 110 -0.26 18.82 16.56
N GLY A 111 -1.30 18.32 17.21
CA GLY A 111 -1.96 17.06 16.86
C GLY A 111 -2.65 17.05 15.49
N ILE A 112 -3.00 18.23 14.98
CA ILE A 112 -3.58 18.40 13.64
C ILE A 112 -2.52 18.84 12.64
N ILE A 113 -1.62 19.72 13.04
CA ILE A 113 -0.61 20.31 12.14
C ILE A 113 0.35 19.24 11.61
N ILE A 114 0.84 18.33 12.45
CA ILE A 114 1.80 17.29 12.02
C ILE A 114 1.19 16.34 10.97
N PRO A 115 0.00 15.72 11.17
CA PRO A 115 -0.62 14.89 10.16
C PRO A 115 -0.89 15.64 8.85
N VAL A 116 -1.38 16.88 8.92
CA VAL A 116 -1.62 17.71 7.71
C VAL A 116 -0.31 17.98 6.98
N PHE A 117 0.75 18.35 7.69
CA PHE A 117 2.07 18.54 7.10
C PHE A 117 2.59 17.25 6.44
N MET A 118 2.46 16.09 7.11
CA MET A 118 2.84 14.79 6.55
C MET A 118 2.05 14.48 5.26
N MET A 119 0.75 14.76 5.24
CA MET A 119 -0.07 14.57 4.04
C MET A 119 0.39 15.45 2.88
N ILE A 120 0.65 16.74 3.13
CA ILE A 120 1.15 17.68 2.11
C ILE A 120 2.53 17.22 1.62
N LEU A 121 3.43 16.86 2.53
CA LEU A 121 4.76 16.38 2.19
C LEU A 121 4.69 15.09 1.34
N LYS A 122 3.87 14.12 1.73
CA LYS A 122 3.64 12.89 0.96
C LYS A 122 3.17 13.20 -0.47
N PHE A 123 2.20 14.10 -0.60
CA PHE A 123 1.70 14.55 -1.90
C PHE A 123 2.80 15.19 -2.74
N ALA A 124 3.57 16.10 -2.18
CA ALA A 124 4.69 16.77 -2.86
C ALA A 124 5.77 15.78 -3.31
N LEU A 125 6.11 14.79 -2.45
CA LEU A 125 7.07 13.75 -2.76
C LEU A 125 6.60 12.83 -3.89
N LEU A 126 5.34 12.40 -3.88
CA LEU A 126 4.73 11.62 -4.97
C LEU A 126 4.80 12.39 -6.30
N MET A 127 4.42 13.66 -6.26
CA MET A 127 4.47 14.54 -7.43
C MET A 127 5.90 14.69 -7.96
N GLY A 128 6.87 14.90 -7.06
CA GLY A 128 8.30 15.01 -7.38
C GLY A 128 8.87 13.75 -8.02
N LEU A 129 8.59 12.58 -7.44
CA LEU A 129 9.04 11.28 -7.97
C LEU A 129 8.49 11.01 -9.38
N PHE A 130 7.21 11.28 -9.59
CA PHE A 130 6.62 11.11 -10.92
C PHE A 130 7.20 12.11 -11.92
N TYR A 131 7.36 13.37 -11.51
CA TYR A 131 7.98 14.43 -12.33
C TYR A 131 9.43 14.09 -12.69
N ALA A 132 10.19 13.48 -11.80
CA ALA A 132 11.57 13.03 -12.05
C ALA A 132 11.66 11.82 -13.00
N GLY A 133 10.56 11.17 -13.32
CA GLY A 133 10.52 10.05 -14.26
C GLY A 133 10.56 8.67 -13.61
N SER A 134 10.45 8.58 -12.29
CA SER A 134 10.42 7.30 -11.53
C SER A 134 9.03 6.64 -11.54
N ALA A 135 8.32 6.67 -12.67
CA ALA A 135 6.94 6.22 -12.78
C ALA A 135 6.76 4.73 -12.42
N SER A 136 7.67 3.86 -12.84
CA SER A 136 7.63 2.43 -12.51
C SER A 136 7.76 2.18 -11.00
N PHE A 137 8.63 2.95 -10.34
CA PHE A 137 8.79 2.89 -8.90
C PHE A 137 7.55 3.41 -8.17
N CYS A 138 6.93 4.48 -8.66
CA CYS A 138 5.69 5.01 -8.10
C CYS A 138 4.54 3.99 -8.07
N ALA A 139 4.46 3.10 -9.07
CA ALA A 139 3.47 2.03 -9.10
C ALA A 139 3.63 1.02 -7.94
N VAL A 140 4.82 0.89 -7.38
CA VAL A 140 5.14 -0.12 -6.34
C VAL A 140 4.99 0.43 -4.93
N ILE A 141 4.99 1.76 -4.75
CA ILE A 141 4.84 2.38 -3.41
C ILE A 141 3.56 1.89 -2.72
N ILE A 142 2.44 1.87 -3.44
CA ILE A 142 1.15 1.41 -2.92
C ILE A 142 1.18 -0.09 -2.68
N ALA A 143 1.76 -0.87 -3.60
CA ALA A 143 1.83 -2.32 -3.47
C ALA A 143 2.59 -2.77 -2.20
N GLY A 144 3.68 -2.10 -1.85
CA GLY A 144 4.45 -2.41 -0.65
C GLY A 144 3.66 -2.24 0.64
N SER A 145 2.85 -1.17 0.73
CA SER A 145 1.97 -0.95 1.87
C SER A 145 0.89 -2.02 1.97
N PHE A 146 0.23 -2.33 0.86
CA PHE A 146 -0.78 -3.41 0.83
C PHE A 146 -0.18 -4.77 1.18
N ALA A 147 1.05 -5.04 0.75
CA ALA A 147 1.75 -6.29 1.05
C ALA A 147 2.01 -6.45 2.56
N ILE A 148 2.56 -5.42 3.21
CA ILE A 148 2.89 -5.49 4.64
C ILE A 148 1.62 -5.59 5.49
N GLU A 149 0.59 -4.81 5.18
CA GLU A 149 -0.68 -4.85 5.91
C GLU A 149 -1.40 -6.18 5.74
N ALA A 150 -1.48 -6.72 4.52
CA ALA A 150 -2.11 -8.01 4.26
C ALA A 150 -1.40 -9.13 5.02
N LEU A 151 -0.06 -9.11 5.04
CA LEU A 151 0.74 -10.09 5.77
C LEU A 151 0.52 -10.00 7.29
N LEU A 152 0.51 -8.78 7.84
CA LEU A 152 0.26 -8.58 9.27
C LEU A 152 -1.18 -8.91 9.66
N LEU A 153 -2.17 -8.61 8.81
CA LEU A 153 -3.56 -9.02 9.02
C LEU A 153 -3.74 -10.55 8.99
N ALA A 154 -2.91 -11.24 8.20
CA ALA A 154 -2.89 -12.70 8.16
C ALA A 154 -2.27 -13.30 9.42
N ASP A 155 -1.18 -12.70 9.93
CA ASP A 155 -0.41 -13.20 11.07
C ASP A 155 -1.02 -12.79 12.44
N ALA A 156 -1.80 -11.70 12.51
CA ALA A 156 -2.27 -11.11 13.77
C ALA A 156 -3.30 -11.94 14.55
N GLY A 157 -3.77 -13.07 14.01
CA GLY A 157 -4.65 -14.00 14.73
C GLY A 157 -6.05 -13.46 15.04
N PHE A 158 -6.56 -12.49 14.27
CA PHE A 158 -7.92 -12.00 14.43
C PHE A 158 -8.96 -13.11 14.29
N SER A 159 -10.03 -13.06 15.10
CA SER A 159 -11.14 -14.00 15.02
C SER A 159 -12.43 -13.25 14.63
N PRO A 160 -13.03 -13.51 13.46
CA PRO A 160 -12.53 -14.41 12.38
C PRO A 160 -11.29 -13.86 11.66
N PRO A 161 -10.45 -14.74 11.06
CA PRO A 161 -9.26 -14.32 10.36
C PRO A 161 -9.62 -13.44 9.15
N VAL A 162 -8.90 -12.31 8.99
CA VAL A 162 -9.13 -11.37 7.87
C VAL A 162 -8.74 -12.02 6.55
N PHE A 163 -7.62 -12.73 6.51
CA PHE A 163 -7.15 -13.50 5.36
C PHE A 163 -6.99 -14.98 5.73
N ALA A 164 -7.37 -15.85 4.81
CA ALA A 164 -7.13 -17.27 4.96
C ALA A 164 -5.63 -17.56 4.77
N VAL A 165 -4.98 -18.05 5.80
CA VAL A 165 -3.55 -18.42 5.79
C VAL A 165 -3.43 -19.91 5.53
N SER A 166 -2.83 -20.24 4.39
CA SER A 166 -2.33 -21.59 4.09
C SER A 166 -0.92 -21.48 3.54
N GLU A 167 -0.14 -22.53 3.61
CA GLU A 167 1.20 -22.56 3.05
C GLU A 167 1.19 -22.16 1.56
N ALA A 168 0.22 -22.69 0.81
CA ALA A 168 0.04 -22.32 -0.61
C ALA A 168 -0.34 -20.86 -0.82
N ALA A 169 -1.14 -20.26 0.07
CA ALA A 169 -1.48 -18.83 0.00
C ALA A 169 -0.26 -17.97 0.27
N MET A 170 0.57 -18.34 1.24
CA MET A 170 1.82 -17.65 1.57
C MET A 170 2.83 -17.75 0.43
N HIS A 171 2.99 -18.93 -0.20
CA HIS A 171 3.83 -19.07 -1.39
C HIS A 171 3.41 -18.15 -2.54
N ARG A 172 2.12 -18.09 -2.84
CA ARG A 172 1.58 -17.21 -3.88
C ARG A 172 1.77 -15.73 -3.57
N PHE A 173 1.62 -15.36 -2.30
CA PHE A 173 1.91 -13.99 -1.83
C PHE A 173 3.36 -13.61 -2.12
N TRP A 174 4.33 -14.45 -1.76
CA TRP A 174 5.75 -14.16 -2.01
C TRP A 174 6.09 -14.14 -3.49
N ILE A 175 5.54 -15.05 -4.28
CA ILE A 175 5.71 -15.03 -5.75
C ILE A 175 5.18 -13.71 -6.32
N MET A 176 3.97 -13.27 -5.93
CA MET A 176 3.40 -12.02 -6.41
C MET A 176 4.22 -10.83 -5.97
N THR A 177 4.69 -10.79 -4.72
CA THR A 177 5.55 -9.73 -4.20
C THR A 177 6.85 -9.63 -5.00
N VAL A 178 7.50 -10.77 -5.28
CA VAL A 178 8.72 -10.83 -6.10
C VAL A 178 8.46 -10.36 -7.53
N LEU A 179 7.36 -10.78 -8.16
CA LEU A 179 7.00 -10.32 -9.50
C LEU A 179 6.81 -8.80 -9.55
N VAL A 180 6.07 -8.23 -8.60
CA VAL A 180 5.87 -6.77 -8.50
C VAL A 180 7.21 -6.05 -8.33
N LEU A 181 8.11 -6.59 -7.51
CA LEU A 181 9.44 -6.04 -7.32
C LEU A 181 10.29 -6.11 -8.59
N ILE A 182 10.25 -7.22 -9.34
CA ILE A 182 10.97 -7.35 -10.61
C ILE A 182 10.56 -6.24 -11.59
N PHE A 183 9.27 -5.93 -11.70
CA PHE A 183 8.80 -4.81 -12.52
C PHE A 183 9.36 -3.46 -12.06
N THR A 184 9.65 -3.32 -10.76
CA THR A 184 10.27 -2.10 -10.20
C THR A 184 11.74 -1.98 -10.56
N PHE A 185 12.46 -3.10 -10.66
CA PHE A 185 13.89 -3.12 -11.01
C PHE A 185 14.19 -2.54 -12.41
N THR A 186 13.17 -2.46 -13.27
CA THR A 186 13.32 -1.81 -14.58
C THR A 186 13.44 -0.29 -14.50
N GLY A 187 12.99 0.32 -13.39
CA GLY A 187 12.98 1.78 -13.20
C GLY A 187 14.13 2.32 -12.34
N SER A 188 14.31 1.79 -11.13
CA SER A 188 15.36 2.24 -10.20
C SER A 188 15.81 1.11 -9.28
N LYS A 189 16.94 0.49 -9.60
CA LYS A 189 17.53 -0.62 -8.82
C LYS A 189 17.85 -0.23 -7.37
N PRO A 190 18.49 0.93 -7.09
CA PRO A 190 18.81 1.32 -5.72
C PRO A 190 17.54 1.57 -4.89
N ALA A 191 16.53 2.26 -5.45
CA ALA A 191 15.27 2.51 -4.77
C ALA A 191 14.55 1.21 -4.42
N ALA A 192 14.53 0.24 -5.34
CA ALA A 192 13.94 -1.06 -5.08
C ALA A 192 14.67 -1.81 -3.95
N ALA A 193 16.02 -1.82 -3.96
CA ALA A 193 16.81 -2.46 -2.92
C ALA A 193 16.56 -1.85 -1.52
N LEU A 194 16.54 -0.51 -1.42
CA LEU A 194 16.25 0.20 -0.18
C LEU A 194 14.81 -0.05 0.30
N THR A 195 13.86 -0.13 -0.62
CA THR A 195 12.46 -0.43 -0.29
C THR A 195 12.30 -1.87 0.24
N ILE A 196 12.98 -2.84 -0.37
CA ILE A 196 13.00 -4.24 0.10
C ILE A 196 13.62 -4.32 1.50
N LEU A 197 14.76 -3.66 1.71
CA LEU A 197 15.41 -3.60 3.02
C LEU A 197 14.48 -2.98 4.06
N GLY A 198 13.84 -1.87 3.74
CA GLY A 198 12.87 -1.22 4.61
C GLY A 198 11.67 -2.11 4.93
N PHE A 199 11.13 -2.82 3.92
CA PHE A 199 10.07 -3.81 4.13
C PHE A 199 10.51 -4.91 5.10
N ALA A 200 11.69 -5.47 4.93
CA ALA A 200 12.22 -6.52 5.80
C ALA A 200 12.42 -6.02 7.26
N ILE A 201 12.92 -4.80 7.42
CA ILE A 201 13.10 -4.17 8.73
C ILE A 201 11.75 -3.92 9.41
N LEU A 202 10.80 -3.32 8.71
CA LEU A 202 9.46 -3.06 9.25
C LEU A 202 8.74 -4.35 9.62
N LEU A 203 8.85 -5.39 8.77
CA LEU A 203 8.26 -6.68 9.05
C LEU A 203 8.89 -7.35 10.29
N LYS A 204 10.21 -7.23 10.47
CA LYS A 204 10.88 -7.73 11.66
C LYS A 204 10.33 -7.08 12.92
N PHE A 205 10.29 -5.74 12.98
CA PHE A 205 9.76 -5.01 14.13
C PHE A 205 8.28 -5.32 14.39
N ALA A 206 7.48 -5.45 13.33
CA ALA A 206 6.08 -5.83 13.47
C ALA A 206 5.91 -7.23 14.06
N LYS A 207 6.73 -8.20 13.64
CA LYS A 207 6.71 -9.57 14.17
C LYS A 207 7.23 -9.65 15.61
N GLU A 208 8.25 -8.91 15.97
CA GLU A 208 8.71 -8.79 17.36
C GLU A 208 7.58 -8.28 18.25
N ARG A 209 6.91 -7.20 17.84
CA ARG A 209 5.77 -6.65 18.58
C ARG A 209 4.58 -7.61 18.64
N LEU A 210 4.29 -8.34 17.55
CA LEU A 210 3.24 -9.37 17.54
C LEU A 210 3.49 -10.45 18.58
N ASN A 211 4.74 -10.90 18.72
CA ASN A 211 5.12 -11.94 19.68
C ASN A 211 5.07 -11.44 21.14
N GLU A 212 5.36 -10.16 21.40
CA GLU A 212 5.41 -9.61 22.75
C GLU A 212 4.03 -9.17 23.29
N GLN A 213 3.24 -8.51 22.46
CA GLN A 213 2.03 -7.79 22.90
C GLN A 213 0.80 -8.05 22.03
N GLY A 214 0.97 -8.76 20.91
CA GLY A 214 -0.02 -8.83 19.85
C GLY A 214 -0.04 -7.56 18.99
N LEU A 215 -0.73 -7.63 17.84
CA LEU A 215 -0.94 -6.48 16.96
C LEU A 215 -2.39 -6.03 16.99
N THR A 216 -2.61 -4.75 17.19
CA THR A 216 -3.91 -4.11 16.98
C THR A 216 -4.09 -3.71 15.52
N ALA A 217 -5.33 -3.43 15.12
CA ALA A 217 -5.61 -2.89 13.78
C ALA A 217 -4.86 -1.55 13.54
N ASP A 218 -4.65 -0.76 14.57
CA ASP A 218 -3.91 0.51 14.48
C ASP A 218 -2.40 0.29 14.31
N ASP A 219 -1.83 -0.73 14.93
CA ASP A 219 -0.43 -1.10 14.69
C ASP A 219 -0.22 -1.52 13.23
N ILE A 220 -1.12 -2.30 12.66
CA ILE A 220 -1.04 -2.73 11.26
C ILE A 220 -1.09 -1.53 10.31
N ARG A 221 -2.02 -0.59 10.53
CA ARG A 221 -2.12 0.66 9.76
C ARG A 221 -0.86 1.53 9.89
N PHE A 222 -0.28 1.58 11.09
CA PHE A 222 0.98 2.27 11.32
C PHE A 222 2.10 1.69 10.44
N TYR A 223 2.27 0.36 10.40
CA TYR A 223 3.30 -0.28 9.56
C TYR A 223 3.04 -0.08 8.07
N GLY A 224 1.78 -0.12 7.63
CA GLY A 224 1.40 0.19 6.25
C GLY A 224 1.78 1.62 5.85
N ALA A 225 1.44 2.60 6.69
CA ALA A 225 1.81 4.00 6.46
C ALA A 225 3.34 4.21 6.49
N MET A 226 4.04 3.56 7.42
CA MET A 226 5.51 3.59 7.49
C MET A 226 6.14 3.02 6.21
N MET A 227 5.55 1.96 5.63
CA MET A 227 6.05 1.39 4.38
C MET A 227 5.98 2.38 3.22
N ILE A 228 4.92 3.20 3.14
CA ILE A 228 4.84 4.26 2.14
C ILE A 228 5.96 5.28 2.34
N TRP A 229 6.20 5.73 3.57
CA TRP A 229 7.26 6.68 3.88
C TRP A 229 8.65 6.15 3.57
N VAL A 230 8.92 4.89 3.90
CA VAL A 230 10.18 4.21 3.55
C VAL A 230 10.36 4.14 2.04
N SER A 231 9.30 3.80 1.30
CA SER A 231 9.34 3.75 -0.16
C SER A 231 9.58 5.13 -0.77
N LEU A 232 8.90 6.17 -0.28
CA LEU A 232 9.10 7.56 -0.74
C LEU A 232 10.53 8.03 -0.48
N ALA A 233 11.05 7.79 0.73
CA ALA A 233 12.44 8.14 1.08
C ALA A 233 13.43 7.40 0.18
N SER A 234 13.23 6.10 -0.05
CA SER A 234 14.06 5.29 -0.95
C SER A 234 14.09 5.84 -2.38
N GLY A 235 12.92 6.25 -2.88
CA GLY A 235 12.82 6.84 -4.22
C GLY A 235 13.56 8.17 -4.34
N ILE A 236 13.47 9.03 -3.32
CA ILE A 236 14.12 10.35 -3.34
C ILE A 236 15.62 10.23 -3.19
N LEU A 237 16.11 9.37 -2.30
CA LEU A 237 17.53 9.16 -2.07
C LEU A 237 18.26 8.59 -3.30
N THR A 238 17.53 8.14 -4.31
CA THR A 238 18.07 7.49 -5.51
C THR A 238 17.80 8.27 -6.81
N LEU A 239 17.19 9.47 -6.70
CA LEU A 239 17.08 10.43 -7.80
C LEU A 239 18.37 11.14 -8.04
#